data_677ccfcd5f9fa8b2d6779757962ad777
#
_entry.id   677ccfcd5f9fa8b2d6779757962ad777
#
_cell.length_a   1.000
_cell.length_b   1.000
_cell.length_c   1.000
_cell.angle_alpha   90.00
_cell.angle_beta   90.00
_cell.angle_gamma   90.00
#
_symmetry.space_group_name_H-M   'P 1'
#
loop_
_entity.id
_entity.type
_entity.pdbx_description
1 polymer ?
#
loop_
_entity_poly.entity_id
_entity_poly.type
_entity_poly.pdbx_seq_one_letter_code
_entity_poly.pdbx_strand_id
1 'polypeptide(L)'
;MTLQEYISFWQETYDKSQSRPTTYAAHNYVFKNHIIPGLGDIPLSELTSEMVEDFLEERRRFGNHRPGSSGLGEETMRHIHRLLQQCLD
;
A
#
# COMPACT_ATOMS: atom_id res chain seq x y z
N MET A 1 -2.99 -8.53 15.02
CA MET A 1 -3.50 -7.53 14.06
C MET A 1 -2.80 -7.71 12.72
N THR A 2 -3.57 -7.82 11.65
CA THR A 2 -3.00 -7.89 10.31
C THR A 2 -2.70 -6.48 9.79
N LEU A 3 -1.92 -6.41 8.71
CA LEU A 3 -1.64 -5.13 8.08
C LEU A 3 -2.93 -4.43 7.62
N GLN A 4 -3.88 -5.21 7.10
CA GLN A 4 -5.18 -4.66 6.69
C GLN A 4 -5.91 -3.99 7.84
N GLU A 5 -5.93 -4.63 9.00
CA GLU A 5 -6.55 -4.06 10.19
C GLU A 5 -5.83 -2.81 10.66
N TYR A 6 -4.51 -2.83 10.63
CA TYR A 6 -3.70 -1.67 11.00
C TYR A 6 -3.94 -0.50 10.04
N ILE A 7 -4.01 -0.77 8.74
CA ILE A 7 -4.27 0.26 7.74
C ILE A 7 -5.62 0.93 7.99
N SER A 8 -6.65 0.13 8.27
CA SER A 8 -7.98 0.68 8.57
C SER A 8 -7.93 1.58 9.79
N PHE A 9 -7.23 1.15 10.84
CA PHE A 9 -7.07 1.95 12.06
C PHE A 9 -6.31 3.24 11.77
N TRP A 10 -5.21 3.15 11.01
CA TRP A 10 -4.39 4.31 10.68
C TRP A 10 -5.17 5.33 9.85
N GLN A 11 -5.94 4.86 8.87
CA GLN A 11 -6.74 5.76 8.02
C GLN A 11 -7.82 6.48 8.82
N GLU A 12 -8.51 5.79 9.71
CA GLU A 12 -9.56 6.40 10.52
C GLU A 12 -9.01 7.35 11.58
N THR A 13 -7.88 6.99 12.18
CA THR A 13 -7.34 7.73 13.33
C THR A 13 -6.45 8.90 12.90
N TYR A 14 -5.67 8.72 11.84
CA TYR A 14 -4.64 9.68 11.46
C TYR A 14 -4.89 10.28 10.08
N ASP A 15 -4.99 9.43 9.05
CA ASP A 15 -5.03 9.89 7.67
C ASP A 15 -6.25 10.77 7.39
N LYS A 16 -7.40 10.36 7.86
CA LYS A 16 -8.66 11.08 7.66
C LYS A 16 -8.62 12.48 8.27
N SER A 17 -7.95 12.64 9.41
CA SER A 17 -7.87 13.92 10.10
C SER A 17 -6.75 14.82 9.61
N GLN A 18 -5.68 14.24 9.04
CA GLN A 18 -4.49 14.97 8.63
C GLN A 18 -4.43 15.26 7.14
N SER A 19 -5.17 14.52 6.34
CA SER A 19 -5.11 14.65 4.89
C SER A 19 -6.38 15.29 4.34
N ARG A 20 -6.23 15.96 3.19
CA ARG A 20 -7.37 16.49 2.46
C ARG A 20 -8.21 15.33 1.92
N PRO A 21 -9.53 15.54 1.69
CA PRO A 21 -10.38 14.48 1.16
C PRO A 21 -9.84 13.82 -0.12
N THR A 22 -9.26 14.61 -1.01
CA THR A 22 -8.69 14.08 -2.26
C THR A 22 -7.47 13.22 -1.98
N THR A 23 -6.62 13.62 -1.04
CA THR A 23 -5.44 12.88 -0.63
C THR A 23 -5.84 11.59 0.08
N TYR A 24 -6.82 11.67 0.96
CA TYR A 24 -7.34 10.48 1.65
C TYR A 24 -7.88 9.46 0.64
N ALA A 25 -8.63 9.92 -0.36
CA ALA A 25 -9.19 9.05 -1.39
C ALA A 25 -8.09 8.39 -2.21
N ALA A 26 -7.01 9.12 -2.51
CA ALA A 26 -5.87 8.58 -3.23
C ALA A 26 -5.15 7.50 -2.40
N HIS A 27 -4.95 7.75 -1.10
CA HIS A 27 -4.37 6.76 -0.20
C HIS A 27 -5.23 5.51 -0.13
N ASN A 28 -6.54 5.69 0.00
CA ASN A 28 -7.47 4.57 0.07
C ASN A 28 -7.40 3.72 -1.20
N TYR A 29 -7.30 4.34 -2.36
CA TYR A 29 -7.16 3.63 -3.63
C TYR A 29 -5.91 2.77 -3.64
N VAL A 30 -4.76 3.33 -3.24
CA VAL A 30 -3.49 2.60 -3.21
C VAL A 30 -3.56 1.43 -2.22
N PHE A 31 -4.06 1.65 -1.03
CA PHE A 31 -4.19 0.58 -0.04
C PHE A 31 -5.08 -0.54 -0.56
N LYS A 32 -6.27 -0.19 -1.05
CA LYS A 32 -7.27 -1.18 -1.44
C LYS A 32 -6.86 -1.97 -2.67
N ASN A 33 -6.23 -1.33 -3.64
CA ASN A 33 -5.95 -1.97 -4.93
C ASN A 33 -4.56 -2.59 -5.04
N HIS A 34 -3.61 -2.12 -4.22
CA HIS A 34 -2.23 -2.59 -4.32
C HIS A 34 -1.72 -3.24 -3.04
N ILE A 35 -1.87 -2.59 -1.92
CA ILE A 35 -1.23 -3.05 -0.67
C ILE A 35 -2.01 -4.18 -0.02
N ILE A 36 -3.30 -4.00 0.18
CA ILE A 36 -4.12 -5.01 0.85
C ILE A 36 -4.15 -6.35 0.12
N PRO A 37 -4.34 -6.40 -1.21
CA PRO A 37 -4.32 -7.69 -1.90
C PRO A 37 -3.00 -8.45 -1.78
N GLY A 38 -1.88 -7.73 -1.61
CA GLY A 38 -0.57 -8.35 -1.51
C GLY A 38 -0.10 -8.63 -0.10
N LEU A 39 -0.33 -7.70 0.83
CA LEU A 39 0.23 -7.77 2.18
C LEU A 39 -0.82 -7.73 3.28
N GLY A 40 -2.09 -7.47 2.95
CA GLY A 40 -3.12 -7.18 3.95
C GLY A 40 -3.36 -8.27 4.97
N ASP A 41 -3.20 -9.54 4.58
CA ASP A 41 -3.46 -10.67 5.46
C ASP A 41 -2.29 -11.04 6.37
N ILE A 42 -1.15 -10.38 6.21
CA ILE A 42 0.05 -10.69 6.98
C ILE A 42 -0.06 -10.02 8.36
N PRO A 43 0.11 -10.78 9.46
CA PRO A 43 0.15 -10.17 10.80
C PRO A 43 1.29 -9.17 10.91
N LEU A 44 1.05 -8.02 11.56
CA LEU A 44 2.08 -7.00 11.73
C LEU A 44 3.34 -7.54 12.37
N SER A 45 3.20 -8.46 13.32
CA SER A 45 4.35 -9.04 14.02
C SER A 45 5.22 -9.90 13.10
N GLU A 46 4.69 -10.33 11.97
CA GLU A 46 5.42 -11.16 11.02
C GLU A 46 5.87 -10.39 9.78
N LEU A 47 5.43 -9.14 9.64
CA LEU A 47 5.78 -8.32 8.49
C LEU A 47 7.25 -7.88 8.58
N THR A 48 8.02 -8.18 7.54
CA THR A 48 9.45 -7.83 7.49
C THR A 48 9.73 -6.90 6.32
N SER A 49 10.89 -6.23 6.38
CA SER A 49 11.33 -5.36 5.28
C SER A 49 11.49 -6.16 3.99
N GLU A 50 11.97 -7.39 4.10
CA GLU A 50 12.12 -8.27 2.94
C GLU A 50 10.79 -8.55 2.26
N MET A 51 9.76 -8.82 3.05
CA MET A 51 8.42 -9.04 2.52
C MET A 51 7.89 -7.82 1.78
N VAL A 52 8.14 -6.63 2.32
CA VAL A 52 7.74 -5.38 1.67
C VAL A 52 8.50 -5.19 0.35
N GLU A 53 9.79 -5.45 0.35
CA GLU A 53 10.60 -5.33 -0.87
C GLU A 53 10.16 -6.31 -1.94
N ASP A 54 9.87 -7.55 -1.55
CA ASP A 54 9.37 -8.57 -2.48
C ASP A 54 8.02 -8.15 -3.07
N PHE A 55 7.15 -7.60 -2.23
CA PHE A 55 5.86 -7.08 -2.68
C PHE A 55 6.04 -5.95 -3.70
N LEU A 56 6.92 -5.00 -3.42
CA LEU A 56 7.17 -3.88 -4.32
C LEU A 56 7.72 -4.35 -5.66
N GLU A 57 8.63 -5.33 -5.63
CA GLU A 57 9.19 -5.90 -6.85
C GLU A 57 8.12 -6.60 -7.68
N GLU A 58 7.24 -7.35 -7.03
CA GLU A 58 6.13 -8.00 -7.70
C GLU A 58 5.19 -6.99 -8.34
N ARG A 59 4.87 -5.91 -7.61
CA ARG A 59 3.99 -4.87 -8.15
C ARG A 59 4.63 -4.17 -9.33
N ARG A 60 5.93 -3.95 -9.28
CA ARG A 60 6.65 -3.34 -10.39
C ARG A 60 6.52 -4.17 -11.66
N ARG A 61 6.60 -5.50 -11.52
CA ARG A 61 6.56 -6.41 -12.67
C ARG A 61 5.15 -6.70 -13.15
N PHE A 62 4.21 -6.95 -12.22
CA PHE A 62 2.92 -7.52 -12.55
C PHE A 62 1.71 -6.73 -12.02
N GLY A 63 1.95 -5.58 -11.42
CA GLY A 63 0.89 -4.84 -10.74
C GLY A 63 -0.08 -4.08 -11.62
N ASN A 64 0.21 -3.97 -12.92
CA ASN A 64 -0.66 -3.26 -13.84
C ASN A 64 -1.75 -4.20 -14.35
N HIS A 65 -3.00 -3.81 -14.19
CA HIS A 65 -4.14 -4.63 -14.58
C HIS A 65 -4.54 -4.48 -16.04
N ARG A 66 -3.85 -3.65 -16.80
CA ARG A 66 -4.16 -3.45 -18.21
C ARG A 66 -3.52 -4.56 -19.06
N PRO A 67 -4.28 -5.20 -19.97
CA PRO A 67 -3.71 -6.18 -20.87
C PRO A 67 -2.56 -5.56 -21.69
N GLY A 68 -1.46 -6.28 -21.78
CA GLY A 68 -0.30 -5.83 -22.54
C GLY A 68 0.65 -4.92 -21.80
N SER A 69 0.35 -4.58 -20.56
CA SER A 69 1.24 -3.75 -19.74
C SER A 69 2.14 -4.61 -18.86
N SER A 70 3.35 -4.15 -18.61
CA SER A 70 4.38 -4.92 -17.93
C SER A 70 4.58 -4.55 -16.46
N GLY A 71 3.59 -3.93 -15.82
CA GLY A 71 3.66 -3.57 -14.42
C GLY A 71 3.31 -2.12 -14.17
N LEU A 72 3.57 -1.68 -12.93
CA LEU A 72 3.25 -0.32 -12.52
C LEU A 72 4.36 0.66 -12.92
N GLY A 73 3.97 1.91 -13.20
CA GLY A 73 4.93 2.96 -13.47
C GLY A 73 5.71 3.35 -12.22
N GLU A 74 6.87 3.98 -12.42
CA GLU A 74 7.73 4.39 -11.31
C GLU A 74 7.04 5.33 -10.34
N GLU A 75 6.22 6.23 -10.84
CA GLU A 75 5.51 7.18 -9.99
C GLU A 75 4.55 6.47 -9.04
N THR A 76 3.80 5.51 -9.55
CA THR A 76 2.89 4.71 -8.73
C THR A 76 3.67 3.91 -7.70
N MET A 77 4.79 3.30 -8.09
CA MET A 77 5.64 2.55 -7.17
C MET A 77 6.17 3.44 -6.05
N ARG A 78 6.56 4.65 -6.40
CA ARG A 78 7.05 5.62 -5.41
C ARG A 78 5.95 6.00 -4.42
N HIS A 79 4.73 6.17 -4.90
CA HIS A 79 3.58 6.43 -4.03
C HIS A 79 3.32 5.30 -3.05
N ILE A 80 3.34 4.07 -3.54
CA ILE A 80 3.13 2.88 -2.71
C ILE A 80 4.20 2.80 -1.62
N HIS A 81 5.45 2.97 -2.00
CA HIS A 81 6.58 2.91 -1.07
C HIS A 81 6.48 4.00 0.00
N ARG A 82 6.22 5.23 -0.43
CA ARG A 82 6.10 6.35 0.50
C ARG A 82 4.95 6.15 1.48
N LEU A 83 3.81 5.68 0.97
CA LEU A 83 2.64 5.47 1.80
C LEU A 83 2.88 4.37 2.83
N LEU A 84 3.54 3.28 2.43
CA LEU A 84 3.91 2.21 3.35
C LEU A 84 4.85 2.71 4.44
N GLN A 85 5.86 3.51 4.08
CA GLN A 85 6.77 4.08 5.06
C GLN A 85 6.03 4.97 6.05
N GLN A 86 5.16 5.83 5.56
CA GLN A 86 4.40 6.73 6.40
C GLN A 86 3.48 5.98 7.35
N CYS A 87 2.85 4.93 6.87
CA CYS A 87 1.91 4.14 7.65
C CYS A 87 2.61 3.29 8.71
N LEU A 88 3.78 2.70 8.38
CA LEU A 88 4.47 1.77 9.27
C LEU A 88 5.51 2.44 10.20
N ASP A 89 5.83 3.68 9.96
CA ASP A 89 6.67 4.46 10.87
C ASP A 89 5.78 5.09 11.95
#